data_96bccbf7c05026d724c15437727e9c84
#
_entry.id   96bccbf7c05026d724c15437727e9c84
#
_cell.length_a   1.000
_cell.length_b   1.000
_cell.length_c   1.000
_cell.angle_alpha   90.00
_cell.angle_beta   90.00
_cell.angle_gamma   90.00
#
_symmetry.space_group_name_H-M   'P 1'
#
loop_
_entity.id
_entity.type
_entity.pdbx_description
1 polymer ?
#
loop_
_entity_poly.entity_id
_entity_poly.type
_entity_poly.pdbx_seq_one_letter_code
_entity_poly.pdbx_strand_id
1 'polypeptide(L)'
;MKKWIALLLAVAMMAMLGACAAPAAPAATEAPAATEAATQAPAATPEPTVAPLEAAEVQLFIAASLEGAFKEIIPLYNESQPNVTITYNADSSGTLLTQVQEGFACDVFFSAAVSQVKTLEDEGYMIANSRVDLLGNKLALITLKGSGTAVTGFADLAKAKSIALADGSVPAGKYTRQLLIKLGMLDGTKEAKDYTTADVSAALGGVEINECSNVSKVKEAVKEGSNEVGTVYYSDAYSVKDDVDILEVADNTLTGDILYPVCRVNNPEATAAQSAAADDFIAFLQTDAVKAIFEKYMFII
;
A
#
# COMPACT_ATOMS: atom_id res chain seq x y z
N MET A 1 -4.89 12.85 -51.13
CA MET A 1 -4.04 13.35 -52.23
C MET A 1 -2.63 13.51 -51.74
N LYS A 2 -1.75 12.76 -52.40
CA LYS A 2 -0.32 13.05 -52.68
C LYS A 2 0.60 13.32 -51.50
N LYS A 3 1.51 12.48 -51.13
CA LYS A 3 2.68 11.87 -51.79
C LYS A 3 4.00 12.58 -51.44
N TRP A 4 4.99 11.80 -50.94
CA TRP A 4 6.42 11.77 -51.25
C TRP A 4 7.29 12.82 -50.53
N ILE A 5 8.52 12.61 -50.04
CA ILE A 5 9.69 11.85 -50.56
C ILE A 5 10.69 11.63 -49.43
N ALA A 6 11.30 10.46 -49.45
CA ALA A 6 12.55 10.13 -48.76
C ALA A 6 13.76 10.65 -49.56
N LEU A 7 14.88 10.90 -48.90
CA LEU A 7 16.19 10.77 -49.60
C LEU A 7 17.31 10.47 -48.60
N LEU A 8 17.99 9.37 -48.91
CA LEU A 8 19.27 8.91 -48.47
C LEU A 8 20.42 9.85 -48.95
N LEU A 9 21.56 9.89 -48.25
CA LEU A 9 22.87 9.79 -48.87
C LEU A 9 23.94 9.34 -47.86
N ALA A 10 24.67 8.33 -48.28
CA ALA A 10 25.83 7.72 -47.68
C ALA A 10 27.10 8.29 -48.34
N VAL A 11 28.31 7.73 -47.94
CA VAL A 11 29.61 7.75 -48.62
C VAL A 11 30.57 8.84 -48.08
N ALA A 12 31.83 8.64 -47.82
CA ALA A 12 32.81 7.52 -47.92
C ALA A 12 34.10 7.84 -47.16
N MET A 13 34.79 6.77 -46.81
CA MET A 13 36.23 6.56 -46.67
C MET A 13 37.21 7.67 -47.12
N MET A 14 38.30 7.81 -46.35
CA MET A 14 39.65 7.67 -46.92
C MET A 14 40.68 7.39 -45.83
N ALA A 15 41.45 6.33 -46.08
CA ALA A 15 42.64 5.92 -45.35
C ALA A 15 43.85 6.75 -45.84
N MET A 16 44.81 7.02 -44.93
CA MET A 16 46.22 7.25 -45.37
C MET A 16 47.18 6.55 -44.43
N LEU A 17 47.96 5.69 -45.04
CA LEU A 17 49.15 5.05 -44.50
C LEU A 17 50.30 6.07 -44.39
N GLY A 18 51.11 5.94 -43.36
CA GLY A 18 52.38 6.58 -43.21
C GLY A 18 53.30 5.72 -42.37
N ALA A 19 54.15 4.93 -43.02
CA ALA A 19 55.27 4.15 -42.43
C ALA A 19 56.49 5.02 -42.27
N CYS A 20 57.21 4.89 -41.14
CA CYS A 20 58.71 4.97 -41.13
C CYS A 20 59.29 4.42 -39.83
N ALA A 21 60.04 3.34 -40.04
CA ALA A 21 61.38 2.94 -39.54
C ALA A 21 61.71 3.02 -38.03
N ALA A 22 62.11 1.87 -37.54
CA ALA A 22 62.84 1.60 -36.29
C ALA A 22 64.32 2.06 -36.35
N PRO A 23 64.95 2.18 -35.17
CA PRO A 23 66.09 1.26 -34.97
C PRO A 23 66.10 0.53 -33.60
N ALA A 24 67.00 -0.47 -33.60
CA ALA A 24 67.13 -1.63 -32.75
C ALA A 24 67.45 -1.42 -31.26
N ALA A 25 67.24 -2.50 -30.55
CA ALA A 25 67.37 -2.82 -29.15
C ALA A 25 68.73 -2.58 -28.49
N PRO A 26 68.78 -2.64 -27.14
CA PRO A 26 69.41 -3.83 -26.54
C PRO A 26 68.57 -4.54 -25.47
N ALA A 27 68.87 -5.81 -25.31
CA ALA A 27 68.35 -6.76 -24.41
C ALA A 27 68.63 -6.42 -22.91
N ALA A 28 67.69 -6.64 -22.03
CA ALA A 28 67.99 -6.87 -20.63
C ALA A 28 66.84 -7.62 -19.96
N THR A 29 67.11 -8.79 -19.43
CA THR A 29 66.81 -9.36 -18.14
C THR A 29 65.34 -9.67 -17.86
N GLU A 30 65.05 -10.95 -17.87
CA GLU A 30 63.88 -11.59 -17.26
C GLU A 30 63.74 -11.20 -15.80
N ALA A 31 62.60 -10.66 -15.42
CA ALA A 31 62.12 -10.59 -14.06
C ALA A 31 61.01 -11.63 -13.85
N PRO A 32 60.89 -12.25 -12.66
CA PRO A 32 60.02 -13.41 -12.47
C PRO A 32 58.54 -13.05 -12.57
N ALA A 33 57.75 -13.96 -13.15
CA ALA A 33 56.31 -13.90 -13.28
C ALA A 33 55.66 -13.79 -11.90
N ALA A 34 55.01 -12.66 -11.66
CA ALA A 34 54.08 -12.54 -10.57
C ALA A 34 52.81 -13.34 -10.92
N THR A 35 52.58 -14.41 -10.18
CA THR A 35 51.34 -15.17 -10.18
C THR A 35 50.22 -14.25 -9.66
N GLU A 36 49.39 -13.74 -10.54
CA GLU A 36 48.12 -13.12 -10.14
C GLU A 36 47.25 -14.19 -9.49
N ALA A 37 47.18 -14.14 -8.16
CA ALA A 37 46.14 -14.85 -7.41
C ALA A 37 44.78 -14.24 -7.80
N ALA A 38 44.01 -14.98 -8.61
CA ALA A 38 42.62 -14.68 -8.85
C ALA A 38 41.89 -14.68 -7.51
N THR A 39 41.56 -13.51 -6.99
CA THR A 39 40.68 -13.35 -5.83
C THR A 39 39.32 -13.80 -6.31
N GLN A 40 38.94 -15.03 -5.97
CA GLN A 40 37.58 -15.50 -6.12
C GLN A 40 36.69 -14.59 -5.23
N ALA A 41 35.74 -13.89 -5.86
CA ALA A 41 34.65 -13.24 -5.14
C ALA A 41 33.97 -14.28 -4.23
N PRO A 42 33.58 -13.92 -3.00
CA PRO A 42 32.86 -14.83 -2.12
C PRO A 42 31.63 -15.34 -2.88
N ALA A 43 31.49 -16.66 -3.00
CA ALA A 43 30.29 -17.28 -3.50
C ALA A 43 29.13 -16.80 -2.61
N ALA A 44 28.12 -16.17 -3.19
CA ALA A 44 26.90 -15.84 -2.49
C ALA A 44 26.40 -17.12 -1.83
N THR A 45 26.24 -17.10 -0.51
CA THR A 45 25.61 -18.18 0.23
C THR A 45 24.19 -18.30 -0.35
N PRO A 46 23.78 -19.49 -0.84
CA PRO A 46 22.43 -19.65 -1.33
C PRO A 46 21.47 -19.32 -0.18
N GLU A 47 20.55 -18.38 -0.40
CA GLU A 47 19.40 -18.17 0.49
C GLU A 47 18.69 -19.52 0.66
N PRO A 48 18.20 -19.86 1.87
CA PRO A 48 17.50 -21.10 2.09
C PRO A 48 16.27 -21.14 1.19
N THR A 49 16.31 -21.99 0.18
CA THR A 49 15.19 -22.22 -0.73
C THR A 49 14.08 -22.88 0.09
N VAL A 50 13.04 -22.14 0.43
CA VAL A 50 11.85 -22.69 1.07
C VAL A 50 11.23 -23.71 0.11
N ALA A 51 10.95 -24.93 0.57
CA ALA A 51 10.31 -25.92 -0.28
C ALA A 51 8.91 -25.42 -0.71
N PRO A 52 8.55 -25.53 -1.98
CA PRO A 52 7.22 -25.12 -2.46
C PRO A 52 6.11 -25.87 -1.72
N LEU A 53 5.08 -25.16 -1.31
CA LEU A 53 3.87 -25.72 -0.72
C LEU A 53 3.06 -26.51 -1.76
N GLU A 54 2.14 -27.35 -1.28
CA GLU A 54 1.12 -27.97 -2.12
C GLU A 54 0.25 -26.90 -2.79
N ALA A 55 -0.34 -27.23 -3.93
CA ALA A 55 -1.21 -26.33 -4.66
C ALA A 55 -2.41 -25.93 -3.79
N ALA A 56 -2.62 -24.63 -3.65
CA ALA A 56 -3.67 -24.04 -2.83
C ALA A 56 -4.13 -22.71 -3.41
N GLU A 57 -5.38 -22.33 -3.11
CA GLU A 57 -5.93 -21.01 -3.40
C GLU A 57 -6.33 -20.33 -2.08
N VAL A 58 -5.68 -19.25 -1.73
CA VAL A 58 -5.93 -18.48 -0.49
C VAL A 58 -6.83 -17.28 -0.80
N GLN A 59 -7.95 -17.19 -0.08
CA GLN A 59 -8.89 -16.08 -0.15
C GLN A 59 -8.50 -15.01 0.87
N LEU A 60 -8.04 -13.86 0.39
CA LEU A 60 -7.52 -12.78 1.22
C LEU A 60 -8.47 -11.59 1.20
N PHE A 61 -8.95 -11.14 2.36
CA PHE A 61 -9.72 -9.91 2.51
C PHE A 61 -8.82 -8.82 3.07
N ILE A 62 -8.60 -7.74 2.32
CA ILE A 62 -7.70 -6.64 2.69
C ILE A 62 -8.44 -5.30 2.74
N ALA A 63 -8.11 -4.47 3.71
CA ALA A 63 -8.53 -3.08 3.68
C ALA A 63 -8.12 -2.39 2.37
N ALA A 64 -9.00 -1.57 1.79
CA ALA A 64 -8.79 -0.92 0.50
C ALA A 64 -7.47 -0.13 0.40
N SER A 65 -6.99 0.44 1.52
CA SER A 65 -5.71 1.15 1.59
C SER A 65 -4.47 0.27 1.40
N LEU A 66 -4.60 -1.06 1.54
CA LEU A 66 -3.52 -2.02 1.36
C LEU A 66 -3.33 -2.44 -0.11
N GLU A 67 -4.35 -2.22 -0.96
CA GLU A 67 -4.39 -2.76 -2.32
C GLU A 67 -3.13 -2.42 -3.15
N GLY A 68 -2.62 -1.20 -3.00
CA GLY A 68 -1.40 -0.77 -3.71
C GLY A 68 -0.18 -1.65 -3.37
N ALA A 69 0.05 -1.88 -2.08
CA ALA A 69 1.17 -2.70 -1.61
C ALA A 69 1.00 -4.18 -2.01
N PHE A 70 -0.23 -4.71 -1.94
CA PHE A 70 -0.49 -6.11 -2.26
C PHE A 70 -0.32 -6.44 -3.75
N LYS A 71 -0.43 -5.47 -4.65
CA LYS A 71 -0.07 -5.65 -6.07
C LYS A 71 1.42 -5.94 -6.28
N GLU A 72 2.28 -5.57 -5.33
CA GLU A 72 3.72 -5.91 -5.34
C GLU A 72 4.02 -7.13 -4.45
N ILE A 73 3.34 -7.29 -3.33
CA ILE A 73 3.58 -8.37 -2.36
C ILE A 73 3.19 -9.74 -2.93
N ILE A 74 2.03 -9.85 -3.59
CA ILE A 74 1.55 -11.13 -4.12
C ILE A 74 2.49 -11.71 -5.19
N PRO A 75 2.94 -10.95 -6.21
CA PRO A 75 3.94 -11.45 -7.14
C PRO A 75 5.24 -11.89 -6.46
N LEU A 76 5.73 -11.13 -5.46
CA LEU A 76 6.92 -11.47 -4.71
C LEU A 76 6.75 -12.79 -3.91
N TYR A 77 5.58 -13.01 -3.31
CA TYR A 77 5.26 -14.27 -2.64
C TYR A 77 5.29 -15.44 -3.62
N ASN A 78 4.74 -15.27 -4.81
CA ASN A 78 4.65 -16.31 -5.83
C ASN A 78 6.03 -16.72 -6.40
N GLU A 79 7.08 -15.88 -6.24
CA GLU A 79 8.46 -16.27 -6.58
C GLU A 79 8.95 -17.41 -5.67
N SER A 80 8.55 -17.42 -4.40
CA SER A 80 8.91 -18.47 -3.43
C SER A 80 7.89 -19.60 -3.35
N GLN A 81 6.61 -19.31 -3.61
CA GLN A 81 5.48 -20.25 -3.52
C GLN A 81 4.68 -20.30 -4.83
N PRO A 82 5.26 -20.86 -5.92
CA PRO A 82 4.64 -20.80 -7.25
C PRO A 82 3.36 -21.66 -7.39
N ASN A 83 3.10 -22.56 -6.43
CA ASN A 83 1.92 -23.41 -6.43
C ASN A 83 0.74 -22.78 -5.68
N VAL A 84 0.94 -21.63 -5.01
CA VAL A 84 -0.11 -20.97 -4.24
C VAL A 84 -0.67 -19.79 -5.05
N THR A 85 -1.97 -19.78 -5.22
CA THR A 85 -2.69 -18.63 -5.81
C THR A 85 -3.29 -17.81 -4.68
N ILE A 86 -2.99 -16.51 -4.65
CA ILE A 86 -3.64 -15.55 -3.74
C ILE A 86 -4.67 -14.76 -4.54
N THR A 87 -5.94 -14.94 -4.20
CA THR A 87 -7.03 -14.06 -4.66
C THR A 87 -7.39 -13.10 -3.53
N TYR A 88 -7.67 -11.83 -3.87
CA TYR A 88 -8.01 -10.88 -2.82
C TYR A 88 -9.26 -10.07 -3.15
N ASN A 89 -9.98 -9.70 -2.09
CA ASN A 89 -11.06 -8.72 -2.10
C ASN A 89 -10.60 -7.49 -1.30
N ALA A 90 -10.61 -6.33 -1.95
CA ALA A 90 -10.18 -5.07 -1.34
C ALA A 90 -11.37 -4.13 -1.18
N ASP A 91 -11.80 -3.90 0.07
CA ASP A 91 -12.89 -2.97 0.39
C ASP A 91 -12.70 -2.36 1.79
N SER A 92 -13.70 -1.64 2.31
CA SER A 92 -13.68 -1.20 3.70
C SER A 92 -13.61 -2.40 4.64
N SER A 93 -12.84 -2.30 5.71
CA SER A 93 -12.74 -3.40 6.69
C SER A 93 -14.10 -3.73 7.32
N GLY A 94 -15.05 -2.76 7.39
CA GLY A 94 -16.41 -2.99 7.83
C GLY A 94 -17.21 -3.85 6.85
N THR A 95 -17.17 -3.55 5.55
CA THR A 95 -17.80 -4.36 4.50
C THR A 95 -17.25 -5.78 4.48
N LEU A 96 -15.92 -5.91 4.57
CA LEU A 96 -15.26 -7.23 4.56
C LEU A 96 -15.63 -8.05 5.80
N LEU A 97 -15.75 -7.42 6.99
CA LEU A 97 -16.25 -8.07 8.19
C LEU A 97 -17.67 -8.63 7.97
N THR A 98 -18.58 -7.80 7.42
CA THR A 98 -19.95 -8.24 7.11
C THR A 98 -19.96 -9.44 6.14
N GLN A 99 -19.10 -9.43 5.12
CA GLN A 99 -18.99 -10.56 4.20
C GLN A 99 -18.54 -11.85 4.90
N VAL A 100 -17.57 -11.77 5.84
CA VAL A 100 -17.19 -12.94 6.66
C VAL A 100 -18.39 -13.43 7.50
N GLN A 101 -19.13 -12.52 8.12
CA GLN A 101 -20.31 -12.84 8.91
C GLN A 101 -21.45 -13.47 8.06
N GLU A 102 -21.55 -13.09 6.78
CA GLU A 102 -22.48 -13.65 5.80
C GLU A 102 -22.01 -15.00 5.22
N GLY A 103 -20.81 -15.48 5.60
CA GLY A 103 -20.27 -16.78 5.20
C GLY A 103 -19.49 -16.78 3.90
N PHE A 104 -19.01 -15.62 3.41
CA PHE A 104 -18.09 -15.59 2.29
C PHE A 104 -16.75 -16.22 2.68
N ALA A 105 -16.19 -17.03 1.77
CA ALA A 105 -14.91 -17.69 1.98
C ALA A 105 -13.80 -16.64 2.19
N CYS A 106 -13.12 -16.73 3.33
CA CYS A 106 -11.99 -15.89 3.67
C CYS A 106 -11.00 -16.70 4.51
N ASP A 107 -9.74 -16.75 4.12
CA ASP A 107 -8.68 -17.45 4.86
C ASP A 107 -7.86 -16.50 5.70
N VAL A 108 -7.63 -15.28 5.18
CA VAL A 108 -6.83 -14.24 5.81
C VAL A 108 -7.57 -12.90 5.74
N PHE A 109 -7.69 -12.22 6.87
CA PHE A 109 -8.33 -10.91 7.00
C PHE A 109 -7.31 -9.88 7.46
N PHE A 110 -7.09 -8.81 6.68
CA PHE A 110 -6.16 -7.73 6.99
C PHE A 110 -6.90 -6.40 7.08
N SER A 111 -7.13 -5.94 8.28
CA SER A 111 -7.97 -4.77 8.60
C SER A 111 -7.17 -3.47 8.74
N ALA A 112 -7.81 -2.35 8.46
CA ALA A 112 -7.31 -1.01 8.78
C ALA A 112 -7.70 -0.52 10.20
N ALA A 113 -8.26 -1.39 11.03
CA ALA A 113 -8.55 -1.10 12.44
C ALA A 113 -8.68 -2.38 13.26
N VAL A 114 -8.31 -2.28 14.53
CA VAL A 114 -8.40 -3.36 15.51
C VAL A 114 -9.84 -3.82 15.76
N SER A 115 -10.82 -2.90 15.66
CA SER A 115 -12.21 -3.19 16.03
C SER A 115 -12.85 -4.31 15.21
N GLN A 116 -12.55 -4.40 13.90
CA GLN A 116 -13.09 -5.45 13.04
C GLN A 116 -12.52 -6.82 13.37
N VAL A 117 -11.21 -6.91 13.61
CA VAL A 117 -10.56 -8.17 14.01
C VAL A 117 -11.05 -8.60 15.39
N LYS A 118 -11.23 -7.64 16.31
CA LYS A 118 -11.83 -7.95 17.61
C LYS A 118 -13.24 -8.51 17.48
N THR A 119 -14.06 -8.00 16.58
CA THR A 119 -15.40 -8.54 16.32
C THR A 119 -15.31 -9.98 15.79
N LEU A 120 -14.39 -10.26 14.84
CA LEU A 120 -14.18 -11.63 14.36
C LEU A 120 -13.75 -12.59 15.49
N GLU A 121 -12.92 -12.11 16.42
CA GLU A 121 -12.48 -12.87 17.59
C GLU A 121 -13.64 -13.13 18.55
N ASP A 122 -14.38 -12.08 18.94
CA ASP A 122 -15.49 -12.17 19.89
C ASP A 122 -16.63 -13.07 19.39
N GLU A 123 -16.85 -13.12 18.07
CA GLU A 123 -17.89 -13.91 17.41
C GLU A 123 -17.42 -15.31 16.97
N GLY A 124 -16.12 -15.64 17.16
CA GLY A 124 -15.58 -16.97 16.87
C GLY A 124 -15.25 -17.23 15.39
N TYR A 125 -15.19 -16.18 14.57
CA TYR A 125 -14.74 -16.29 13.17
C TYR A 125 -13.23 -16.31 13.01
N MET A 126 -12.46 -15.84 14.00
CA MET A 126 -11.01 -15.82 13.96
C MET A 126 -10.43 -17.12 14.51
N ILE A 127 -9.36 -17.63 13.88
CA ILE A 127 -8.55 -18.69 14.46
C ILE A 127 -7.79 -18.12 15.67
N ALA A 128 -7.92 -18.77 16.82
CA ALA A 128 -7.33 -18.30 18.08
C ALA A 128 -5.81 -18.05 17.96
N ASN A 129 -5.37 -16.93 18.52
CA ASN A 129 -3.96 -16.50 18.55
C ASN A 129 -3.31 -16.25 17.17
N SER A 130 -4.08 -16.11 16.11
CA SER A 130 -3.56 -15.83 14.76
C SER A 130 -3.36 -14.33 14.46
N ARG A 131 -3.82 -13.44 15.35
CA ARG A 131 -3.72 -11.99 15.15
C ARG A 131 -2.29 -11.50 15.29
N VAL A 132 -1.86 -10.69 14.32
CA VAL A 132 -0.62 -9.92 14.34
C VAL A 132 -0.95 -8.46 14.05
N ASP A 133 -0.62 -7.54 14.95
CA ASP A 133 -0.71 -6.09 14.69
C ASP A 133 0.54 -5.70 13.89
N LEU A 134 0.40 -5.71 12.56
CA LEU A 134 1.55 -5.73 11.66
C LEU A 134 2.01 -4.32 11.25
N LEU A 135 1.06 -3.40 11.03
CA LEU A 135 1.37 -2.06 10.50
C LEU A 135 0.68 -0.98 11.30
N GLY A 136 1.25 0.22 11.23
CA GLY A 136 0.61 1.47 11.64
C GLY A 136 0.36 2.40 10.46
N ASN A 137 -0.51 3.41 10.66
CA ASN A 137 -0.78 4.44 9.68
C ASN A 137 -1.16 5.77 10.36
N LYS A 138 -1.36 6.82 9.56
CA LYS A 138 -1.88 8.12 10.00
C LYS A 138 -3.00 8.57 9.08
N LEU A 139 -3.89 9.45 9.56
CA LEU A 139 -4.80 10.16 8.67
C LEU A 139 -4.08 11.31 7.96
N ALA A 140 -4.48 11.57 6.72
CA ALA A 140 -4.05 12.70 5.92
C ALA A 140 -5.26 13.41 5.32
N LEU A 141 -5.18 14.73 5.25
CA LEU A 141 -6.12 15.58 4.52
C LEU A 141 -5.49 15.91 3.17
N ILE A 142 -6.20 15.62 2.10
CA ILE A 142 -5.73 15.83 0.73
C ILE A 142 -6.65 16.75 -0.06
N THR A 143 -6.08 17.39 -1.07
CA THR A 143 -6.78 18.18 -2.09
C THR A 143 -6.18 17.88 -3.46
N LEU A 144 -6.93 18.15 -4.53
CA LEU A 144 -6.38 18.07 -5.89
C LEU A 144 -5.21 19.05 -6.03
N LYS A 145 -4.14 18.60 -6.66
CA LYS A 145 -2.94 19.42 -6.86
C LYS A 145 -3.26 20.72 -7.57
N GLY A 146 -2.82 21.83 -6.94
CA GLY A 146 -3.08 23.16 -7.47
C GLY A 146 -4.54 23.63 -7.39
N SER A 147 -5.37 23.02 -6.54
CA SER A 147 -6.80 23.37 -6.37
C SER A 147 -7.03 24.82 -5.91
N GLY A 148 -6.07 25.42 -5.23
CA GLY A 148 -6.22 26.75 -4.63
C GLY A 148 -7.21 26.78 -3.47
N THR A 149 -7.44 25.65 -2.79
CA THR A 149 -8.32 25.56 -1.62
C THR A 149 -7.90 26.54 -0.52
N ALA A 150 -8.90 27.04 0.22
CA ALA A 150 -8.66 27.83 1.43
C ALA A 150 -8.44 26.95 2.69
N VAL A 151 -8.61 25.63 2.56
CA VAL A 151 -8.36 24.66 3.62
C VAL A 151 -6.87 24.42 3.74
N THR A 152 -6.33 24.58 4.94
CA THR A 152 -4.89 24.37 5.21
C THR A 152 -4.63 23.17 6.13
N GLY A 153 -5.68 22.63 6.77
CA GLY A 153 -5.59 21.51 7.68
C GLY A 153 -6.96 21.07 8.19
N PHE A 154 -6.98 20.07 9.07
CA PHE A 154 -8.23 19.54 9.62
C PHE A 154 -9.04 20.58 10.39
N ALA A 155 -8.38 21.54 11.07
CA ALA A 155 -9.04 22.61 11.78
C ALA A 155 -9.82 23.57 10.87
N ASP A 156 -9.51 23.59 9.60
CA ASP A 156 -10.08 24.48 8.59
C ASP A 156 -11.18 23.84 7.73
N LEU A 157 -11.61 22.59 8.02
CA LEU A 157 -12.55 21.85 7.19
C LEU A 157 -13.88 22.57 6.95
N ALA A 158 -14.32 23.44 7.85
CA ALA A 158 -15.48 24.30 7.65
C ALA A 158 -15.33 25.33 6.52
N LYS A 159 -14.12 25.55 5.99
CA LYS A 159 -13.86 26.43 4.85
C LYS A 159 -13.99 25.72 3.49
N ALA A 160 -14.08 24.38 3.50
CA ALA A 160 -14.21 23.60 2.29
C ALA A 160 -15.56 23.84 1.60
N LYS A 161 -15.56 23.81 0.27
CA LYS A 161 -16.82 23.79 -0.51
C LYS A 161 -17.47 22.42 -0.48
N SER A 162 -16.66 21.37 -0.56
CA SER A 162 -17.13 19.99 -0.47
C SER A 162 -16.03 19.08 0.08
N ILE A 163 -16.45 18.03 0.81
CA ILE A 163 -15.56 17.06 1.44
C ILE A 163 -15.96 15.65 0.99
N ALA A 164 -14.99 14.87 0.49
CA ALA A 164 -15.15 13.43 0.38
C ALA A 164 -14.82 12.78 1.74
N LEU A 165 -15.74 12.04 2.31
CA LEU A 165 -15.62 11.44 3.63
C LEU A 165 -16.13 10.00 3.60
N ALA A 166 -15.33 9.07 4.10
CA ALA A 166 -15.78 7.69 4.26
C ALA A 166 -16.87 7.60 5.33
N ASP A 167 -17.81 6.64 5.16
CA ASP A 167 -18.87 6.35 6.13
C ASP A 167 -18.30 6.04 7.52
N GLY A 168 -19.09 6.21 8.58
CA GLY A 168 -18.65 6.00 9.96
C GLY A 168 -18.28 4.55 10.29
N SER A 169 -18.81 3.57 9.57
CA SER A 169 -18.46 2.14 9.70
C SER A 169 -17.10 1.81 9.07
N VAL A 170 -16.62 2.66 8.15
CA VAL A 170 -15.31 2.55 7.51
C VAL A 170 -14.24 3.04 8.49
N PRO A 171 -13.13 2.30 8.72
CA PRO A 171 -12.11 2.71 9.67
C PRO A 171 -11.61 4.14 9.45
N ALA A 172 -11.28 4.56 8.21
CA ALA A 172 -10.86 5.92 7.92
C ALA A 172 -11.92 6.97 8.29
N GLY A 173 -13.20 6.68 8.02
CA GLY A 173 -14.32 7.53 8.37
C GLY A 173 -14.53 7.63 9.89
N LYS A 174 -14.38 6.53 10.63
CA LYS A 174 -14.39 6.51 12.09
C LYS A 174 -13.26 7.34 12.68
N TYR A 175 -12.03 7.14 12.21
CA TYR A 175 -10.87 7.91 12.69
C TYR A 175 -10.99 9.41 12.37
N THR A 176 -11.55 9.77 11.23
CA THR A 176 -11.83 11.17 10.89
C THR A 176 -12.82 11.79 11.87
N ARG A 177 -13.91 11.11 12.20
CA ARG A 177 -14.89 11.59 13.18
C ARG A 177 -14.29 11.67 14.58
N GLN A 178 -13.46 10.72 14.97
CA GLN A 178 -12.71 10.77 16.23
C GLN A 178 -11.79 11.99 16.31
N LEU A 179 -11.10 12.30 15.23
CA LEU A 179 -10.28 13.52 15.10
C LEU A 179 -11.15 14.79 15.24
N LEU A 180 -12.30 14.85 14.57
CA LEU A 180 -13.21 15.99 14.67
C LEU A 180 -13.78 16.18 16.09
N ILE A 181 -14.04 15.09 16.82
CA ILE A 181 -14.40 15.15 18.26
C ILE A 181 -13.24 15.75 19.07
N LYS A 182 -12.01 15.28 18.83
CA LYS A 182 -10.82 15.79 19.54
C LYS A 182 -10.52 17.26 19.26
N LEU A 183 -10.83 17.74 18.06
CA LEU A 183 -10.74 19.16 17.69
C LEU A 183 -11.92 20.01 18.22
N GLY A 184 -12.92 19.39 18.85
CA GLY A 184 -14.12 20.09 19.35
C GLY A 184 -15.11 20.52 18.26
N MET A 185 -14.97 19.97 17.05
CA MET A 185 -15.90 20.21 15.93
C MET A 185 -17.14 19.33 16.01
N LEU A 186 -17.03 18.13 16.56
CA LEU A 186 -18.15 17.28 16.95
C LEU A 186 -18.24 17.26 18.48
N ASP A 187 -19.47 17.20 19.01
CA ASP A 187 -19.75 17.35 20.43
C ASP A 187 -19.35 16.16 21.31
N GLY A 188 -18.98 15.03 20.71
CA GLY A 188 -18.56 13.82 21.43
C GLY A 188 -19.67 13.11 22.21
N THR A 189 -20.97 13.39 21.93
CA THR A 189 -22.09 12.76 22.58
C THR A 189 -22.43 11.36 22.05
N LYS A 190 -21.91 11.02 20.89
CA LYS A 190 -22.06 9.71 20.23
C LYS A 190 -20.68 9.03 20.10
N GLU A 191 -20.69 7.72 19.89
CA GLU A 191 -19.49 7.02 19.39
C GLU A 191 -19.08 7.58 18.01
N ALA A 192 -17.80 7.68 17.75
CA ALA A 192 -17.29 8.28 16.49
C ALA A 192 -17.94 7.67 15.23
N LYS A 193 -18.14 6.35 15.22
CA LYS A 193 -18.77 5.63 14.09
C LYS A 193 -20.24 5.98 13.85
N ASP A 194 -20.94 6.50 14.87
CA ASP A 194 -22.38 6.75 14.86
C ASP A 194 -22.73 8.19 14.44
N TYR A 195 -21.72 9.06 14.22
CA TYR A 195 -21.95 10.36 13.58
C TYR A 195 -22.15 10.15 12.07
N THR A 196 -23.33 10.51 11.58
CA THR A 196 -23.62 10.49 10.14
C THR A 196 -22.88 11.58 9.40
N THR A 197 -22.80 11.49 8.08
CA THR A 197 -22.25 12.59 7.24
C THR A 197 -23.10 13.87 7.38
N ALA A 198 -24.40 13.74 7.63
CA ALA A 198 -25.26 14.88 7.93
C ALA A 198 -24.90 15.57 9.26
N ASP A 199 -24.58 14.80 10.32
CA ASP A 199 -24.09 15.36 11.59
C ASP A 199 -22.77 16.12 11.36
N VAL A 200 -21.84 15.54 10.59
CA VAL A 200 -20.55 16.17 10.28
C VAL A 200 -20.76 17.44 9.45
N SER A 201 -21.61 17.40 8.42
CA SER A 201 -21.95 18.58 7.60
C SER A 201 -22.51 19.72 8.46
N ALA A 202 -23.47 19.40 9.34
CA ALA A 202 -24.08 20.40 10.24
C ALA A 202 -23.02 21.01 11.18
N ALA A 203 -22.16 20.20 11.76
CA ALA A 203 -21.07 20.64 12.65
C ALA A 203 -20.04 21.54 11.94
N LEU A 204 -19.83 21.33 10.64
CA LEU A 204 -18.95 22.14 9.80
C LEU A 204 -19.67 23.33 9.12
N GLY A 205 -20.87 23.71 9.58
CA GLY A 205 -21.60 24.86 9.06
C GLY A 205 -22.35 24.61 7.73
N GLY A 206 -22.65 23.35 7.41
CA GLY A 206 -23.41 22.94 6.24
C GLY A 206 -22.54 22.66 5.00
N VAL A 207 -21.24 22.38 5.17
CA VAL A 207 -20.35 21.95 4.09
C VAL A 207 -20.92 20.70 3.41
N GLU A 208 -20.92 20.68 2.09
CA GLU A 208 -21.34 19.52 1.30
C GLU A 208 -20.41 18.31 1.57
N ILE A 209 -20.98 17.18 1.92
CA ILE A 209 -20.22 15.94 2.15
C ILE A 209 -20.67 14.87 1.17
N ASN A 210 -19.72 14.37 0.40
CA ASN A 210 -19.88 13.16 -0.40
C ASN A 210 -19.45 11.95 0.43
N GLU A 211 -20.41 11.12 0.80
CA GLU A 211 -20.16 9.90 1.55
C GLU A 211 -19.60 8.81 0.63
N CYS A 212 -18.49 8.22 1.05
CA CYS A 212 -17.78 7.18 0.32
C CYS A 212 -17.82 5.84 1.08
N SER A 213 -18.00 4.75 0.34
CA SER A 213 -18.08 3.40 0.93
C SER A 213 -16.73 2.86 1.41
N ASN A 214 -15.60 3.42 0.95
CA ASN A 214 -14.25 3.09 1.42
C ASN A 214 -13.28 4.24 1.15
N VAL A 215 -12.05 4.13 1.69
CA VAL A 215 -11.04 5.18 1.58
C VAL A 215 -10.52 5.39 0.16
N SER A 216 -10.48 4.34 -0.67
CA SER A 216 -10.05 4.47 -2.07
C SER A 216 -11.02 5.35 -2.86
N LYS A 217 -12.34 5.29 -2.56
CA LYS A 217 -13.34 6.17 -3.17
C LYS A 217 -13.17 7.63 -2.74
N VAL A 218 -12.77 7.89 -1.50
CA VAL A 218 -12.40 9.24 -1.04
C VAL A 218 -11.22 9.77 -1.85
N LYS A 219 -10.16 8.98 -1.97
CA LYS A 219 -8.95 9.31 -2.74
C LYS A 219 -9.27 9.66 -4.19
N GLU A 220 -10.05 8.81 -4.86
CA GLU A 220 -10.48 9.01 -6.24
C GLU A 220 -11.31 10.27 -6.40
N ALA A 221 -12.31 10.52 -5.53
CA ALA A 221 -13.17 11.70 -5.59
C ALA A 221 -12.38 13.02 -5.51
N VAL A 222 -11.29 13.05 -4.71
CA VAL A 222 -10.41 14.23 -4.63
C VAL A 222 -9.50 14.31 -5.85
N LYS A 223 -8.89 13.20 -6.25
CA LYS A 223 -7.99 13.14 -7.41
C LYS A 223 -8.68 13.57 -8.71
N GLU A 224 -9.95 13.21 -8.87
CA GLU A 224 -10.76 13.58 -10.04
C GLU A 224 -11.39 15.00 -9.93
N GLY A 225 -11.19 15.67 -8.80
CA GLY A 225 -11.73 17.02 -8.56
C GLY A 225 -13.25 17.03 -8.29
N SER A 226 -13.87 15.89 -8.03
CA SER A 226 -15.27 15.77 -7.65
C SER A 226 -15.56 16.38 -6.28
N ASN A 227 -14.56 16.38 -5.38
CA ASN A 227 -14.57 17.04 -4.08
C ASN A 227 -13.31 17.88 -3.88
N GLU A 228 -13.45 18.99 -3.15
CA GLU A 228 -12.35 19.92 -2.91
C GLU A 228 -11.27 19.32 -2.01
N VAL A 229 -11.70 18.66 -0.95
CA VAL A 229 -10.80 17.98 0.01
C VAL A 229 -11.34 16.61 0.39
N GLY A 230 -10.50 15.77 0.95
CA GLY A 230 -10.91 14.47 1.48
C GLY A 230 -9.95 13.94 2.52
N THR A 231 -10.46 13.08 3.41
CA THR A 231 -9.67 12.45 4.47
C THR A 231 -9.36 10.99 4.12
N VAL A 232 -8.07 10.68 4.02
CA VAL A 232 -7.55 9.38 3.64
C VAL A 232 -6.47 8.94 4.62
N TYR A 233 -5.92 7.74 4.47
CA TYR A 233 -4.66 7.40 5.15
C TYR A 233 -3.46 8.03 4.45
N TYR A 234 -2.37 8.21 5.18
CA TYR A 234 -1.13 8.76 4.62
C TYR A 234 -0.57 7.88 3.50
N SER A 235 -0.69 6.56 3.64
CA SER A 235 -0.35 5.61 2.58
C SER A 235 -1.16 5.82 1.29
N ASP A 236 -2.47 6.11 1.41
CA ASP A 236 -3.33 6.41 0.26
C ASP A 236 -2.92 7.74 -0.40
N ALA A 237 -2.69 8.78 0.41
CA ALA A 237 -2.24 10.09 -0.07
C ALA A 237 -0.93 9.98 -0.84
N TYR A 238 0.03 9.23 -0.29
CA TYR A 238 1.34 9.02 -0.93
C TYR A 238 1.23 8.27 -2.25
N SER A 239 0.32 7.30 -2.36
CA SER A 239 0.09 6.54 -3.60
C SER A 239 -0.34 7.39 -4.80
N VAL A 240 -0.84 8.60 -4.55
CA VAL A 240 -1.31 9.57 -5.56
C VAL A 240 -0.67 10.95 -5.39
N LYS A 241 0.49 11.05 -4.76
CA LYS A 241 1.21 12.29 -4.45
C LYS A 241 1.52 13.17 -5.66
N ASP A 242 1.50 12.60 -6.86
CA ASP A 242 1.73 13.35 -8.10
C ASP A 242 0.47 14.10 -8.57
N ASP A 243 -0.72 13.66 -8.10
CA ASP A 243 -2.02 14.20 -8.47
C ASP A 243 -2.64 15.06 -7.36
N VAL A 244 -2.23 14.90 -6.11
CA VAL A 244 -2.80 15.60 -4.94
C VAL A 244 -1.74 16.32 -4.12
N ASP A 245 -2.18 17.34 -3.40
CA ASP A 245 -1.40 18.00 -2.33
C ASP A 245 -1.89 17.45 -0.99
N ILE A 246 -0.95 17.09 -0.11
CA ILE A 246 -1.23 16.71 1.27
C ILE A 246 -1.21 17.98 2.12
N LEU A 247 -2.39 18.37 2.63
CA LEU A 247 -2.54 19.61 3.40
C LEU A 247 -2.06 19.42 4.85
N GLU A 248 -2.38 18.27 5.44
CA GLU A 248 -1.99 17.92 6.82
C GLU A 248 -1.96 16.41 7.00
N VAL A 249 -1.03 15.93 7.83
CA VAL A 249 -1.01 14.56 8.36
C VAL A 249 -1.31 14.65 9.85
N ALA A 250 -2.36 13.96 10.29
CA ALA A 250 -2.82 14.03 11.68
C ALA A 250 -1.78 13.43 12.64
N ASP A 251 -1.63 14.08 13.79
CA ASP A 251 -0.93 13.51 14.92
C ASP A 251 -1.75 12.42 15.61
N ASN A 252 -1.09 11.37 16.11
CA ASN A 252 -1.76 10.25 16.80
C ASN A 252 -2.52 10.67 18.07
N THR A 253 -2.22 11.84 18.65
CA THR A 253 -3.00 12.37 19.79
C THR A 253 -4.45 12.68 19.41
N LEU A 254 -4.72 12.93 18.11
CA LEU A 254 -6.07 13.21 17.60
C LEU A 254 -6.82 11.94 17.19
N THR A 255 -6.13 10.93 16.70
CA THR A 255 -6.76 9.70 16.19
C THR A 255 -6.61 8.48 17.11
N GLY A 256 -5.65 8.52 18.05
CA GLY A 256 -5.07 7.31 18.61
C GLY A 256 -4.20 6.57 17.59
N ASP A 257 -3.64 5.44 18.00
CA ASP A 257 -2.86 4.60 17.10
C ASP A 257 -3.78 3.93 16.06
N ILE A 258 -3.44 4.12 14.80
CA ILE A 258 -4.12 3.46 13.69
C ILE A 258 -3.33 2.18 13.38
N LEU A 259 -3.78 1.06 13.91
CA LEU A 259 -3.15 -0.25 13.73
C LEU A 259 -3.88 -1.06 12.66
N TYR A 260 -3.10 -1.80 11.91
CA TYR A 260 -3.54 -2.73 10.87
C TYR A 260 -3.23 -4.17 11.31
N PRO A 261 -4.18 -4.83 11.96
CA PRO A 261 -4.04 -6.24 12.31
C PRO A 261 -4.36 -7.13 11.12
N VAL A 262 -3.57 -8.21 10.98
CA VAL A 262 -3.86 -9.35 10.13
C VAL A 262 -4.19 -10.56 10.98
N CYS A 263 -5.11 -11.42 10.55
CA CYS A 263 -5.45 -12.65 11.24
C CYS A 263 -5.92 -13.75 10.26
N ARG A 264 -5.91 -14.98 10.74
CA ARG A 264 -6.56 -16.12 10.10
C ARG A 264 -8.05 -16.11 10.40
N VAL A 265 -8.86 -16.34 9.38
CA VAL A 265 -10.31 -16.55 9.51
C VAL A 265 -10.60 -18.05 9.50
N ASN A 266 -11.57 -18.46 10.29
CA ASN A 266 -12.06 -19.84 10.30
C ASN A 266 -12.94 -20.08 9.07
N ASN A 267 -12.30 -20.48 7.97
CA ASN A 267 -12.96 -20.87 6.73
C ASN A 267 -13.27 -22.37 6.80
N PRO A 268 -14.55 -22.78 6.98
CA PRO A 268 -14.90 -24.18 7.14
C PRO A 268 -14.70 -25.01 5.86
N GLU A 269 -14.55 -24.37 4.70
CA GLU A 269 -14.34 -25.02 3.42
C GLU A 269 -12.84 -25.16 3.08
N ALA A 270 -11.94 -24.56 3.90
CA ALA A 270 -10.51 -24.58 3.64
C ALA A 270 -9.92 -26.01 3.76
N THR A 271 -9.14 -26.41 2.78
CA THR A 271 -8.33 -27.61 2.83
C THR A 271 -7.13 -27.43 3.77
N ALA A 272 -6.48 -28.54 4.13
CA ALA A 272 -5.23 -28.47 4.91
C ALA A 272 -4.13 -27.71 4.14
N ALA A 273 -4.04 -27.86 2.82
CA ALA A 273 -3.11 -27.12 1.97
C ALA A 273 -3.39 -25.61 1.97
N GLN A 274 -4.67 -25.20 1.85
CA GLN A 274 -5.07 -23.79 1.98
C GLN A 274 -4.70 -23.21 3.33
N SER A 275 -4.99 -23.95 4.41
CA SER A 275 -4.66 -23.52 5.78
C SER A 275 -3.16 -23.32 5.95
N ALA A 276 -2.34 -24.25 5.47
CA ALA A 276 -0.89 -24.14 5.52
C ALA A 276 -0.36 -22.97 4.68
N ALA A 277 -0.92 -22.75 3.49
CA ALA A 277 -0.55 -21.64 2.62
C ALA A 277 -0.94 -20.27 3.22
N ALA A 278 -2.08 -20.17 3.89
CA ALA A 278 -2.50 -18.95 4.55
C ALA A 278 -1.64 -18.63 5.80
N ASP A 279 -1.19 -19.64 6.54
CA ASP A 279 -0.22 -19.45 7.65
C ASP A 279 1.14 -19.00 7.12
N ASP A 280 1.65 -19.63 6.06
CA ASP A 280 2.90 -19.28 5.41
C ASP A 280 2.83 -17.84 4.83
N PHE A 281 1.70 -17.46 4.23
CA PHE A 281 1.52 -16.10 3.72
C PHE A 281 1.54 -15.05 4.83
N ILE A 282 0.91 -15.29 5.98
CA ILE A 282 1.00 -14.36 7.14
C ILE A 282 2.43 -14.28 7.67
N ALA A 283 3.18 -15.39 7.68
CA ALA A 283 4.60 -15.38 8.06
C ALA A 283 5.43 -14.58 7.03
N PHE A 284 5.13 -14.75 5.72
CA PHE A 284 5.78 -13.99 4.65
C PHE A 284 5.55 -12.47 4.78
N LEU A 285 4.34 -12.05 5.16
CA LEU A 285 4.04 -10.63 5.38
C LEU A 285 4.94 -9.96 6.44
N GLN A 286 5.57 -10.73 7.31
CA GLN A 286 6.46 -10.25 8.37
C GLN A 286 7.94 -10.19 7.97
N THR A 287 8.29 -10.62 6.75
CA THR A 287 9.66 -10.60 6.24
C THR A 287 10.16 -9.18 5.96
N ASP A 288 11.46 -8.98 6.00
CA ASP A 288 12.06 -7.66 5.76
C ASP A 288 11.82 -7.18 4.31
N ALA A 289 11.73 -8.09 3.35
CA ALA A 289 11.38 -7.76 1.97
C ALA A 289 9.97 -7.14 1.85
N VAL A 290 8.99 -7.71 2.56
CA VAL A 290 7.62 -7.20 2.58
C VAL A 290 7.51 -5.92 3.42
N LYS A 291 8.22 -5.82 4.53
CA LYS A 291 8.32 -4.57 5.32
C LYS A 291 8.82 -3.43 4.47
N ALA A 292 9.86 -3.62 3.65
CA ALA A 292 10.36 -2.60 2.73
C ALA A 292 9.30 -2.14 1.72
N ILE A 293 8.41 -3.04 1.28
CA ILE A 293 7.27 -2.67 0.43
C ILE A 293 6.28 -1.81 1.22
N PHE A 294 5.91 -2.21 2.45
CA PHE A 294 5.00 -1.41 3.26
C PHE A 294 5.57 -0.03 3.58
N GLU A 295 6.86 0.08 3.93
CA GLU A 295 7.54 1.36 4.13
C GLU A 295 7.53 2.24 2.87
N LYS A 296 7.74 1.65 1.69
CA LYS A 296 7.62 2.34 0.39
C LYS A 296 6.23 2.95 0.20
N TYR A 297 5.19 2.30 0.71
CA TYR A 297 3.82 2.81 0.71
C TYR A 297 3.49 3.65 1.96
N MET A 298 4.50 4.06 2.74
CA MET A 298 4.37 4.95 3.90
C MET A 298 3.54 4.38 5.06
N PHE A 299 3.45 3.06 5.16
CA PHE A 299 3.01 2.42 6.39
C PHE A 299 4.11 2.50 7.46
N ILE A 300 3.71 2.49 8.72
CA ILE A 300 4.60 2.43 9.88
C ILE A 300 4.77 0.96 10.25
N ILE A 301 6.01 0.51 10.39
CA ILE A 301 6.35 -0.87 10.78
C ILE A 301 6.56 -0.95 12.29
#